data_97eee55edefd47c0f1211b66ae382f02
#
_entry.id   97eee55edefd47c0f1211b66ae382f02
#
_cell.length_a   1.000
_cell.length_b   1.000
_cell.length_c   1.000
_cell.angle_alpha   90.00
_cell.angle_beta   90.00
_cell.angle_gamma   90.00
#
_symmetry.space_group_name_H-M   'P 1'
#
loop_
_entity.id
_entity.type
_entity.pdbx_description
1 polymer ?
#
loop_
_entity_poly.entity_id
_entity_poly.type
_entity_poly.pdbx_seq_one_letter_code
_entity_poly.pdbx_strand_id
1 'polypeptide(L)'
;FVGVGIAFYRRFIQKIPRFSTNAMDRYALILLAVIMISGVFLEAAKIVSFERYSQMVTDYADFDEEQDLKALEALWVREYGVVSPNLTGPFDKELLTRGRELHEMNCAACHSRPQWAFISYGAASILRPAALPLDRSGLVTLLWTIHFLTCFVGLAYLPFSRMFHMMASPLNLLANSVVEKGKSHPANIITLQMMALDACTHCGSCTSRCSLAVVFEEIPNPNILPSEKIASLKALASGKPLSEHQMAVIQEGLYLCTNCYRCTTVCPAGINLQELWFDVREAVLKRGYPELLVLTQFSMYRGLLSTRVPKADYHQAQKQPMTGIEAACSALSNPDDPIKAAQMDKDFKKQMLSSANGSTFSYCFTCITCTSACPVVRSYENPSEALGMTPHQIIRAIALGVPDLAFRSRMLWYCLGCYQCQDACPQAVLVTDVMTELRNLAVARMKNQNRWTGERS
;
A
#
# COMPACT_ATOMS: atom_id res chain seq x y z
N PHE A 1 14.62 -7.50 8.32
CA PHE A 1 14.88 -8.40 7.19
C PHE A 1 13.59 -8.86 6.52
N VAL A 2 12.66 -9.50 7.28
CA VAL A 2 11.40 -10.03 6.72
C VAL A 2 10.60 -8.96 5.98
N GLY A 3 10.41 -7.78 6.56
CA GLY A 3 9.67 -6.68 5.93
C GLY A 3 10.28 -6.20 4.61
N VAL A 4 11.62 -6.04 4.56
CA VAL A 4 12.32 -5.68 3.33
C VAL A 4 12.22 -6.79 2.29
N GLY A 5 12.34 -8.06 2.72
CA GLY A 5 12.16 -9.23 1.86
C GLY A 5 10.76 -9.30 1.25
N ILE A 6 9.71 -9.10 2.06
CA ILE A 6 8.31 -9.05 1.59
C ILE A 6 8.09 -7.89 0.61
N ALA A 7 8.64 -6.70 0.92
CA ALA A 7 8.51 -5.54 0.05
C ALA A 7 9.20 -5.76 -1.30
N PHE A 8 10.39 -6.37 -1.28
CA PHE A 8 11.10 -6.76 -2.50
C PHE A 8 10.32 -7.80 -3.32
N TYR A 9 9.86 -8.87 -2.68
CA TYR A 9 9.10 -9.94 -3.32
C TYR A 9 7.84 -9.40 -4.02
N ARG A 10 7.04 -8.59 -3.31
CA ARG A 10 5.81 -8.01 -3.86
C ARG A 10 6.05 -7.07 -5.04
N ARG A 11 7.14 -6.30 -5.02
CA ARG A 11 7.40 -5.27 -6.06
C ARG A 11 8.14 -5.82 -7.26
N PHE A 12 9.09 -6.73 -7.07
CA PHE A 12 9.99 -7.17 -8.13
C PHE A 12 9.68 -8.57 -8.67
N ILE A 13 9.14 -9.47 -7.83
CA ILE A 13 8.82 -10.84 -8.21
C ILE A 13 7.35 -10.97 -8.58
N GLN A 14 6.44 -10.65 -7.67
CA GLN A 14 5.00 -10.72 -7.95
C GLN A 14 4.53 -9.67 -8.97
N LYS A 15 5.22 -8.53 -9.08
CA LYS A 15 4.88 -7.42 -9.98
C LYS A 15 3.39 -7.11 -9.94
N ILE A 16 2.86 -6.90 -8.73
CA ILE A 16 1.41 -6.72 -8.50
C ILE A 16 0.91 -5.63 -9.47
N PRO A 17 -0.07 -5.93 -10.34
CA PRO A 17 -0.70 -4.95 -11.21
C PRO A 17 -1.18 -3.76 -10.37
N ARG A 18 -1.09 -2.55 -10.88
CA ARG A 18 -1.49 -1.31 -10.19
C ARG A 18 -0.49 -0.81 -9.12
N PHE A 19 0.68 -1.47 -8.97
CA PHE A 19 1.80 -0.97 -8.18
C PHE A 19 2.91 -0.51 -9.12
N SER A 20 2.98 0.79 -9.37
CA SER A 20 4.10 1.37 -10.09
C SER A 20 5.29 1.54 -9.14
N THR A 21 6.41 0.90 -9.46
CA THR A 21 7.65 1.03 -8.68
C THR A 21 8.50 2.15 -9.24
N ASN A 22 8.55 3.28 -8.57
CA ASN A 22 9.32 4.42 -9.00
C ASN A 22 10.75 4.46 -8.41
N ALA A 23 11.54 5.46 -8.80
CA ALA A 23 12.92 5.61 -8.34
C ALA A 23 13.04 5.75 -6.81
N MET A 24 12.07 6.45 -6.18
CA MET A 24 12.04 6.64 -4.72
C MET A 24 11.77 5.34 -3.95
N ASP A 25 10.93 4.46 -4.49
CA ASP A 25 10.67 3.14 -3.88
C ASP A 25 11.93 2.27 -3.95
N ARG A 26 12.65 2.30 -5.07
CA ARG A 26 13.92 1.59 -5.23
C ARG A 26 14.98 2.13 -4.27
N TYR A 27 15.11 3.46 -4.19
CA TYR A 27 16.02 4.11 -3.26
C TYR A 27 15.77 3.65 -1.82
N ALA A 28 14.55 3.71 -1.32
CA ALA A 28 14.22 3.32 0.04
C ALA A 28 14.56 1.84 0.32
N LEU A 29 14.24 0.93 -0.60
CA LEU A 29 14.56 -0.49 -0.44
C LEU A 29 16.06 -0.76 -0.47
N ILE A 30 16.80 -0.15 -1.39
CA ILE A 30 18.26 -0.30 -1.50
C ILE A 30 18.93 0.26 -0.25
N LEU A 31 18.56 1.47 0.17
CA LEU A 31 19.11 2.11 1.35
C LEU A 31 18.94 1.23 2.59
N LEU A 32 17.71 0.77 2.86
CA LEU A 32 17.43 -0.10 4.00
C LEU A 32 18.17 -1.44 3.91
N ALA A 33 18.24 -2.04 2.72
CA ALA A 33 18.99 -3.27 2.52
C ALA A 33 20.49 -3.09 2.81
N VAL A 34 21.09 -2.01 2.32
CA VAL A 34 22.51 -1.70 2.55
C VAL A 34 22.78 -1.45 4.04
N ILE A 35 21.95 -0.65 4.71
CA ILE A 35 22.08 -0.38 6.16
C ILE A 35 22.02 -1.71 6.94
N MET A 36 21.02 -2.54 6.66
CA MET A 36 20.82 -3.80 7.39
C MET A 36 21.94 -4.80 7.13
N ILE A 37 22.36 -4.97 5.87
CA ILE A 37 23.41 -5.91 5.50
C ILE A 37 24.76 -5.44 6.06
N SER A 38 25.10 -4.17 5.85
CA SER A 38 26.37 -3.61 6.37
C SER A 38 26.43 -3.65 7.90
N GLY A 39 25.29 -3.41 8.59
CA GLY A 39 25.19 -3.50 10.05
C GLY A 39 25.45 -4.92 10.56
N VAL A 40 24.81 -5.92 9.96
CA VAL A 40 25.03 -7.34 10.34
C VAL A 40 26.48 -7.76 10.11
N PHE A 41 27.05 -7.43 8.95
CA PHE A 41 28.45 -7.79 8.69
C PHE A 41 29.44 -7.00 9.55
N LEU A 42 29.17 -5.74 9.84
CA LEU A 42 29.96 -4.94 10.77
C LEU A 42 29.96 -5.55 12.18
N GLU A 43 28.80 -5.89 12.70
CA GLU A 43 28.68 -6.54 14.00
C GLU A 43 29.35 -7.93 13.99
N ALA A 44 29.12 -8.73 12.96
CA ALA A 44 29.77 -10.04 12.81
C ALA A 44 31.31 -9.92 12.77
N ALA A 45 31.84 -8.97 12.02
CA ALA A 45 33.27 -8.73 11.94
C ALA A 45 33.83 -8.25 13.30
N LYS A 46 33.13 -7.41 14.04
CA LYS A 46 33.53 -6.99 15.40
C LYS A 46 33.52 -8.14 16.40
N ILE A 47 32.53 -9.06 16.33
CA ILE A 47 32.44 -10.21 17.21
C ILE A 47 33.71 -11.12 17.10
N VAL A 48 34.20 -11.31 15.89
CA VAL A 48 35.41 -12.21 15.68
C VAL A 48 36.73 -11.49 15.77
N SER A 49 36.74 -10.14 15.78
CA SER A 49 37.96 -9.35 15.70
C SER A 49 38.77 -9.37 17.02
N PHE A 50 40.00 -9.79 16.95
CA PHE A 50 40.92 -9.70 18.05
C PHE A 50 41.44 -8.28 18.27
N GLU A 51 41.66 -7.53 17.20
CA GLU A 51 42.10 -6.14 17.29
C GLU A 51 41.11 -5.28 18.07
N ARG A 52 39.80 -5.44 17.80
CA ARG A 52 38.75 -4.70 18.53
C ARG A 52 38.61 -5.14 19.99
N TYR A 53 38.75 -6.44 20.24
CA TYR A 53 38.84 -6.98 21.61
C TYR A 53 40.02 -6.38 22.36
N SER A 54 41.24 -6.43 21.81
CA SER A 54 42.44 -5.89 22.42
C SER A 54 42.34 -4.38 22.67
N GLN A 55 41.85 -3.62 21.70
CA GLN A 55 41.62 -2.15 21.87
C GLN A 55 40.65 -1.89 23.01
N MET A 56 39.51 -2.60 23.06
CA MET A 56 38.52 -2.46 24.12
C MET A 56 39.13 -2.77 25.52
N VAL A 57 39.93 -3.83 25.64
CA VAL A 57 40.58 -4.15 26.91
C VAL A 57 41.55 -3.05 27.30
N THR A 58 42.32 -2.51 26.37
CA THR A 58 43.28 -1.44 26.65
C THR A 58 42.56 -0.12 27.04
N ASP A 59 41.42 0.17 26.44
CA ASP A 59 40.72 1.44 26.67
C ASP A 59 39.87 1.42 27.97
N TYR A 60 39.37 0.26 28.40
CA TYR A 60 38.35 0.14 29.44
C TYR A 60 38.66 -0.81 30.60
N ALA A 61 39.73 -1.59 30.52
CA ALA A 61 40.11 -2.50 31.58
C ALA A 61 41.57 -2.23 32.03
N ASP A 62 41.71 -1.96 33.31
CA ASP A 62 43.00 -1.65 33.90
C ASP A 62 43.54 -2.95 34.57
N PHE A 63 44.30 -3.75 33.81
CA PHE A 63 44.89 -4.99 34.29
C PHE A 63 46.40 -4.89 34.28
N ASP A 64 47.02 -5.01 35.47
CA ASP A 64 48.44 -5.03 35.63
C ASP A 64 49.08 -6.42 35.44
N GLU A 65 48.24 -7.49 35.59
CA GLU A 65 48.75 -8.86 35.53
C GLU A 65 48.44 -9.52 34.16
N GLU A 66 49.50 -10.07 33.56
CA GLU A 66 49.39 -10.82 32.29
C GLU A 66 48.49 -12.07 32.38
N GLN A 67 48.36 -12.64 33.59
CA GLN A 67 47.45 -13.77 33.85
C GLN A 67 45.99 -13.40 33.74
N ASP A 68 45.61 -12.22 34.19
CA ASP A 68 44.24 -11.69 34.11
C ASP A 68 43.86 -11.38 32.68
N LEU A 69 44.77 -10.81 31.90
CA LEU A 69 44.56 -10.60 30.46
C LEU A 69 44.30 -11.92 29.73
N LYS A 70 45.10 -12.98 30.03
CA LYS A 70 44.94 -14.31 29.43
C LYS A 70 43.61 -14.95 29.86
N ALA A 71 43.20 -14.77 31.10
CA ALA A 71 41.96 -15.33 31.61
C ALA A 71 40.74 -14.68 30.92
N LEU A 72 40.73 -13.34 30.76
CA LEU A 72 39.69 -12.64 30.06
C LEU A 72 39.65 -13.00 28.57
N GLU A 73 40.82 -13.09 27.91
CA GLU A 73 40.94 -13.48 26.51
C GLU A 73 40.41 -14.92 26.29
N ALA A 74 40.75 -15.87 27.14
CA ALA A 74 40.24 -17.25 27.06
C ALA A 74 38.71 -17.31 27.16
N LEU A 75 38.12 -16.52 28.05
CA LEU A 75 36.66 -16.37 28.15
C LEU A 75 36.03 -15.83 26.87
N TRP A 76 36.59 -14.73 26.32
CA TRP A 76 36.03 -14.10 25.12
C TRP A 76 36.18 -14.98 23.88
N VAL A 77 37.26 -15.72 23.74
CA VAL A 77 37.42 -16.73 22.69
C VAL A 77 36.36 -17.82 22.79
N ARG A 78 36.07 -18.29 24.02
CA ARG A 78 35.14 -19.39 24.23
C ARG A 78 33.66 -18.98 24.17
N GLU A 79 33.30 -17.91 24.84
CA GLU A 79 31.90 -17.54 25.06
C GLU A 79 31.42 -16.37 24.19
N TYR A 80 32.29 -15.45 23.77
CA TYR A 80 31.96 -14.25 23.02
C TYR A 80 32.33 -14.32 21.54
N GLY A 81 33.09 -15.33 21.11
CA GLY A 81 33.32 -15.61 19.70
C GLY A 81 34.54 -14.95 19.08
N VAL A 82 35.34 -14.28 19.85
CA VAL A 82 36.63 -13.68 19.41
C VAL A 82 37.56 -14.77 18.88
N VAL A 83 38.31 -14.48 17.82
CA VAL A 83 39.34 -15.36 17.30
C VAL A 83 40.72 -14.80 17.66
N SER A 84 41.35 -15.40 18.66
CA SER A 84 42.67 -14.95 19.12
C SER A 84 43.82 -15.56 18.30
N PRO A 85 44.86 -14.78 18.02
CA PRO A 85 46.12 -15.31 17.51
C PRO A 85 47.00 -15.95 18.61
N ASN A 86 46.70 -15.68 19.89
CA ASN A 86 47.55 -16.04 21.01
C ASN A 86 47.07 -17.32 21.72
N LEU A 87 45.77 -17.52 21.77
CA LEU A 87 45.15 -18.59 22.55
C LEU A 87 44.22 -19.45 21.69
N THR A 88 44.42 -20.78 21.78
CA THR A 88 43.54 -21.76 21.17
C THR A 88 43.09 -22.79 22.22
N GLY A 89 41.78 -23.10 22.27
CA GLY A 89 41.25 -24.06 23.25
C GLY A 89 41.76 -25.50 23.06
N PRO A 90 41.58 -26.37 24.04
CA PRO A 90 40.68 -26.25 25.20
C PRO A 90 41.29 -25.46 26.37
N PHE A 91 40.43 -24.71 27.08
CA PHE A 91 40.84 -23.87 28.22
C PHE A 91 40.50 -24.53 29.55
N ASP A 92 41.36 -24.31 30.57
CA ASP A 92 41.17 -24.82 31.92
C ASP A 92 39.96 -24.13 32.60
N LYS A 93 39.27 -24.86 33.48
CA LYS A 93 38.11 -24.34 34.19
C LYS A 93 38.45 -23.17 35.12
N GLU A 94 39.60 -23.21 35.75
CA GLU A 94 40.09 -22.21 36.68
C GLU A 94 40.30 -20.88 35.95
N LEU A 95 40.98 -20.95 34.79
CA LEU A 95 41.19 -19.80 33.89
C LEU A 95 39.90 -19.17 33.42
N LEU A 96 38.91 -19.98 33.06
CA LEU A 96 37.57 -19.46 32.63
C LEU A 96 36.76 -18.87 33.79
N THR A 97 36.91 -19.39 35.00
CA THR A 97 36.23 -18.83 36.18
C THR A 97 36.78 -17.45 36.49
N ARG A 98 38.13 -17.33 36.49
CA ARG A 98 38.79 -16.04 36.67
C ARG A 98 38.39 -15.04 35.56
N GLY A 99 38.35 -15.48 34.30
CA GLY A 99 37.90 -14.67 33.18
C GLY A 99 36.45 -14.16 33.36
N ARG A 100 35.55 -14.96 33.94
CA ARG A 100 34.17 -14.50 34.21
C ARG A 100 34.12 -13.46 35.30
N GLU A 101 34.86 -13.62 36.38
CA GLU A 101 34.93 -12.60 37.43
C GLU A 101 35.42 -11.26 36.86
N LEU A 102 36.49 -11.29 36.05
CA LEU A 102 37.03 -10.11 35.41
C LEU A 102 36.03 -9.47 34.41
N HIS A 103 35.34 -10.30 33.66
CA HIS A 103 34.29 -9.83 32.73
C HIS A 103 33.12 -9.17 33.48
N GLU A 104 32.63 -9.78 34.57
CA GLU A 104 31.54 -9.22 35.36
C GLU A 104 31.94 -7.87 35.98
N MET A 105 33.16 -7.71 36.43
CA MET A 105 33.65 -6.47 37.02
C MET A 105 33.82 -5.34 35.98
N ASN A 106 34.31 -5.64 34.78
CA ASN A 106 34.80 -4.61 33.86
C ASN A 106 33.97 -4.51 32.55
N CYS A 107 33.31 -5.59 32.13
CA CYS A 107 32.75 -5.68 30.78
C CYS A 107 31.22 -5.88 30.77
N ALA A 108 30.66 -6.59 31.75
CA ALA A 108 29.27 -7.02 31.74
C ALA A 108 28.25 -5.88 31.75
N ALA A 109 28.66 -4.71 32.27
CA ALA A 109 27.80 -3.53 32.27
C ALA A 109 27.44 -3.03 30.85
N CYS A 110 28.34 -3.27 29.88
CA CYS A 110 28.17 -2.82 28.50
C CYS A 110 28.02 -3.96 27.46
N HIS A 111 28.53 -5.17 27.79
CA HIS A 111 28.59 -6.29 26.87
C HIS A 111 27.69 -7.45 27.29
N SER A 112 26.64 -7.72 26.49
CA SER A 112 25.85 -8.92 26.59
C SER A 112 26.41 -10.06 25.72
N ARG A 113 25.90 -11.28 25.92
CA ARG A 113 26.32 -12.44 25.11
C ARG A 113 25.93 -12.24 23.63
N PRO A 114 26.90 -12.34 22.69
CA PRO A 114 26.65 -12.05 21.28
C PRO A 114 25.68 -13.04 20.60
N GLN A 115 25.42 -14.20 21.23
CA GLN A 115 24.43 -15.17 20.74
C GLN A 115 23.01 -14.60 20.68
N TRP A 116 22.69 -13.58 21.46
CA TRP A 116 21.40 -12.88 21.38
C TRP A 116 21.23 -12.13 20.04
N ALA A 117 22.30 -11.68 19.42
CA ALA A 117 22.32 -11.14 18.08
C ALA A 117 22.46 -12.30 17.04
N PHE A 118 21.50 -13.23 17.05
CA PHE A 118 21.57 -14.52 16.37
C PHE A 118 21.95 -14.44 14.89
N ILE A 119 21.49 -13.39 14.15
CA ILE A 119 21.84 -13.20 12.73
C ILE A 119 23.31 -12.82 12.58
N SER A 120 23.76 -11.82 13.33
CA SER A 120 25.15 -11.35 13.29
C SER A 120 26.11 -12.40 13.87
N TYR A 121 25.69 -13.13 14.90
CA TYR A 121 26.49 -14.24 15.45
C TYR A 121 26.59 -15.41 14.47
N GLY A 122 25.53 -15.72 13.74
CA GLY A 122 25.57 -16.70 12.65
C GLY A 122 26.54 -16.28 11.54
N ALA A 123 26.49 -15.01 11.13
CA ALA A 123 27.44 -14.45 10.17
C ALA A 123 28.87 -14.45 10.72
N ALA A 124 29.07 -14.12 11.99
CA ALA A 124 30.36 -14.20 12.67
C ALA A 124 30.94 -15.61 12.64
N SER A 125 30.11 -16.63 12.84
CA SER A 125 30.53 -18.04 12.77
C SER A 125 31.06 -18.42 11.39
N ILE A 126 30.50 -17.86 10.32
CA ILE A 126 31.01 -18.07 8.95
C ILE A 126 32.33 -17.32 8.73
N LEU A 127 32.49 -16.14 9.33
CA LEU A 127 33.71 -15.32 9.18
C LEU A 127 34.91 -15.84 10.02
N ARG A 128 34.67 -16.65 11.07
CA ARG A 128 35.72 -17.16 11.98
C ARG A 128 36.97 -17.71 11.29
N PRO A 129 36.89 -18.56 10.26
CA PRO A 129 38.10 -19.10 9.62
C PRO A 129 39.00 -18.04 8.99
N ALA A 130 38.43 -16.90 8.62
CA ALA A 130 39.11 -15.78 7.99
C ALA A 130 39.30 -14.57 8.92
N ALA A 131 38.97 -14.69 10.21
CA ALA A 131 38.93 -13.54 11.15
C ALA A 131 40.27 -12.79 11.24
N LEU A 132 41.40 -13.50 11.43
CA LEU A 132 42.72 -12.90 11.57
C LEU A 132 43.20 -12.16 10.29
N PRO A 133 43.10 -12.71 9.08
CA PRO A 133 43.39 -11.92 7.87
C PRO A 133 42.43 -10.78 7.65
N LEU A 134 41.14 -10.90 8.02
CA LEU A 134 40.17 -9.83 7.90
C LEU A 134 40.44 -8.66 8.87
N ASP A 135 40.91 -8.97 10.08
CA ASP A 135 41.35 -7.95 11.04
C ASP A 135 42.44 -7.04 10.44
N ARG A 136 43.47 -7.68 9.84
CA ARG A 136 44.59 -6.94 9.22
C ARG A 136 44.20 -6.19 7.95
N SER A 137 43.09 -6.54 7.32
CA SER A 137 42.62 -5.91 6.06
C SER A 137 41.90 -4.56 6.23
N GLY A 138 41.63 -4.17 7.48
CA GLY A 138 40.82 -2.98 7.76
C GLY A 138 39.33 -3.11 7.42
N LEU A 139 38.83 -4.36 7.25
CA LEU A 139 37.42 -4.64 6.88
C LEU A 139 36.43 -4.01 7.85
N VAL A 140 36.72 -4.04 9.15
CA VAL A 140 35.83 -3.44 10.16
C VAL A 140 35.67 -1.93 9.94
N THR A 141 36.75 -1.25 9.63
CA THR A 141 36.73 0.19 9.34
C THR A 141 36.00 0.49 8.04
N LEU A 142 36.20 -0.32 7.01
CA LEU A 142 35.47 -0.19 5.73
C LEU A 142 33.97 -0.39 5.93
N LEU A 143 33.56 -1.45 6.61
CA LEU A 143 32.15 -1.76 6.88
C LEU A 143 31.51 -0.66 7.75
N TRP A 144 32.26 -0.16 8.75
CA TRP A 144 31.79 0.95 9.57
C TRP A 144 31.59 2.20 8.73
N THR A 145 32.54 2.53 7.85
CA THR A 145 32.43 3.69 6.96
C THR A 145 31.23 3.57 6.02
N ILE A 146 31.02 2.41 5.40
CA ILE A 146 29.89 2.15 4.51
C ILE A 146 28.58 2.29 5.30
N HIS A 147 28.49 1.66 6.47
CA HIS A 147 27.29 1.71 7.31
C HIS A 147 26.97 3.15 7.76
N PHE A 148 27.98 3.85 8.28
CA PHE A 148 27.86 5.22 8.73
C PHE A 148 27.44 6.17 7.58
N LEU A 149 28.13 6.13 6.45
CA LEU A 149 27.80 6.97 5.30
C LEU A 149 26.40 6.67 4.76
N THR A 150 26.01 5.39 4.72
CA THR A 150 24.68 5.02 4.25
C THR A 150 23.59 5.51 5.22
N CYS A 151 23.79 5.39 6.52
CA CYS A 151 22.90 5.96 7.54
C CYS A 151 22.84 7.48 7.44
N PHE A 152 24.00 8.15 7.29
CA PHE A 152 24.09 9.59 7.16
C PHE A 152 23.37 10.10 5.90
N VAL A 153 23.59 9.47 4.76
CA VAL A 153 22.87 9.78 3.50
C VAL A 153 21.38 9.56 3.66
N GLY A 154 20.97 8.46 4.31
CA GLY A 154 19.58 8.18 4.62
C GLY A 154 18.94 9.25 5.48
N LEU A 155 19.62 9.70 6.51
CA LEU A 155 19.16 10.76 7.41
C LEU A 155 19.12 12.13 6.72
N ALA A 156 20.19 12.51 6.01
CA ALA A 156 20.26 13.78 5.29
C ALA A 156 19.21 13.90 4.18
N TYR A 157 18.92 12.80 3.50
CA TYR A 157 17.92 12.78 2.43
C TYR A 157 16.49 12.43 2.93
N LEU A 158 16.31 12.15 4.23
CA LEU A 158 15.04 11.78 4.82
C LEU A 158 13.90 12.76 4.47
N PRO A 159 14.05 14.10 4.60
CA PRO A 159 12.98 15.06 4.31
C PRO A 159 12.53 15.05 2.84
N PHE A 160 13.42 14.65 1.92
CA PHE A 160 13.17 14.62 0.48
C PHE A 160 12.73 13.25 -0.02
N SER A 161 12.77 12.25 0.85
CA SER A 161 12.42 10.87 0.54
C SER A 161 11.03 10.50 1.04
N ARG A 162 10.52 9.36 0.56
CA ARG A 162 9.27 8.81 1.11
C ARG A 162 9.38 8.39 2.57
N MET A 163 10.58 8.22 3.10
CA MET A 163 10.78 7.86 4.51
C MET A 163 10.34 8.99 5.46
N PHE A 164 10.20 10.21 4.96
CA PHE A 164 9.64 11.32 5.73
C PHE A 164 8.22 11.05 6.25
N HIS A 165 7.48 10.13 5.63
CA HIS A 165 6.15 9.73 6.13
C HIS A 165 6.18 9.24 7.59
N MET A 166 7.30 8.73 8.08
CA MET A 166 7.44 8.32 9.49
C MET A 166 7.17 9.47 10.46
N MET A 167 7.49 10.70 10.05
CA MET A 167 7.18 11.91 10.79
C MET A 167 5.84 12.52 10.37
N ALA A 168 5.60 12.59 9.05
CA ALA A 168 4.43 13.26 8.51
C ALA A 168 3.12 12.51 8.79
N SER A 169 3.10 11.16 8.81
CA SER A 169 1.86 10.40 9.04
C SER A 169 1.30 10.57 10.46
N PRO A 170 2.08 10.44 11.55
CA PRO A 170 1.59 10.73 12.90
C PRO A 170 1.10 12.17 13.04
N LEU A 171 1.85 13.14 12.50
CA LEU A 171 1.46 14.55 12.55
C LEU A 171 0.17 14.81 11.77
N ASN A 172 0.00 14.19 10.60
CA ASN A 172 -1.23 14.30 9.81
C ASN A 172 -2.45 13.72 10.56
N LEU A 173 -2.29 12.57 11.21
CA LEU A 173 -3.35 11.96 12.02
C LEU A 173 -3.75 12.86 13.19
N LEU A 174 -2.78 13.41 13.91
CA LEU A 174 -3.00 14.34 15.02
C LEU A 174 -3.68 15.63 14.52
N ALA A 175 -3.18 16.23 13.45
CA ALA A 175 -3.74 17.45 12.89
C ALA A 175 -5.18 17.24 12.40
N ASN A 176 -5.49 16.13 11.73
CA ASN A 176 -6.86 15.81 11.30
C ASN A 176 -7.83 15.62 12.47
N SER A 177 -7.36 15.24 13.66
CA SER A 177 -8.21 15.08 14.83
C SER A 177 -8.62 16.39 15.50
N VAL A 178 -7.84 17.48 15.28
CA VAL A 178 -8.06 18.78 15.95
C VAL A 178 -8.48 19.90 15.01
N VAL A 179 -8.23 19.77 13.70
CA VAL A 179 -8.52 20.82 12.71
C VAL A 179 -9.99 20.74 12.27
N GLU A 180 -10.79 21.72 12.68
CA GLU A 180 -12.12 21.96 12.14
C GLU A 180 -12.00 22.85 10.89
N LYS A 181 -12.11 22.27 9.70
CA LYS A 181 -11.86 22.98 8.44
C LYS A 181 -12.75 24.19 8.21
N GLY A 182 -14.02 24.13 8.61
CA GLY A 182 -14.95 25.25 8.48
C GLY A 182 -14.62 26.46 9.37
N LYS A 183 -13.77 26.28 10.38
CA LYS A 183 -13.35 27.33 11.31
C LYS A 183 -11.88 27.69 11.18
N SER A 184 -11.11 26.91 10.40
CA SER A 184 -9.66 27.07 10.29
C SER A 184 -9.29 28.08 9.22
N HIS A 185 -8.21 28.84 9.47
CA HIS A 185 -7.67 29.76 8.47
C HIS A 185 -7.22 28.98 7.20
N PRO A 186 -7.45 29.50 5.98
CA PRO A 186 -7.06 28.82 4.73
C PRO A 186 -5.60 28.38 4.68
N ALA A 187 -4.67 29.14 5.25
CA ALA A 187 -3.27 28.78 5.31
C ALA A 187 -3.01 27.49 6.11
N ASN A 188 -3.77 27.25 7.18
CA ASN A 188 -3.67 26.03 7.98
C ASN A 188 -4.18 24.81 7.19
N ILE A 189 -5.23 25.01 6.38
CA ILE A 189 -5.78 23.96 5.50
C ILE A 189 -4.74 23.59 4.45
N ILE A 190 -4.10 24.56 3.81
CA ILE A 190 -3.03 24.33 2.83
C ILE A 190 -1.86 23.58 3.48
N THR A 191 -1.44 24.00 4.69
CA THR A 191 -0.37 23.31 5.44
C THR A 191 -0.74 21.86 5.73
N LEU A 192 -1.98 21.60 6.15
CA LEU A 192 -2.49 20.25 6.37
C LEU A 192 -2.46 19.40 5.10
N GLN A 193 -2.85 19.98 3.96
CA GLN A 193 -2.83 19.30 2.67
C GLN A 193 -1.39 18.98 2.22
N MET A 194 -0.45 19.91 2.40
CA MET A 194 0.97 19.66 2.10
C MET A 194 1.52 18.53 2.98
N MET A 195 1.22 18.55 4.27
CA MET A 195 1.60 17.49 5.20
C MET A 195 0.95 16.15 4.82
N ALA A 196 -0.30 16.15 4.37
CA ALA A 196 -1.00 14.97 3.87
C ALA A 196 -0.31 14.35 2.64
N LEU A 197 0.21 15.18 1.72
CA LEU A 197 1.00 14.69 0.58
C LEU A 197 2.29 14.00 1.04
N ASP A 198 2.94 14.50 2.10
CA ASP A 198 4.16 13.91 2.65
C ASP A 198 3.89 12.69 3.54
N ALA A 199 2.71 12.60 4.13
CA ALA A 199 2.26 11.45 4.90
C ALA A 199 2.01 10.20 4.04
N CYS A 200 1.92 10.33 2.72
CA CYS A 200 1.64 9.20 1.83
C CYS A 200 2.80 8.21 1.75
N THR A 201 2.57 6.99 2.22
CA THR A 201 3.54 5.88 2.17
C THR A 201 3.61 5.17 0.82
N HIS A 202 2.73 5.53 -0.14
CA HIS A 202 2.55 4.81 -1.41
C HIS A 202 2.28 3.30 -1.22
N CYS A 203 1.52 2.94 -0.18
CA CYS A 203 1.19 1.54 0.14
C CYS A 203 0.21 0.90 -0.85
N GLY A 204 -0.46 1.69 -1.71
CA GLY A 204 -1.41 1.22 -2.72
C GLY A 204 -2.79 0.78 -2.20
N SER A 205 -3.07 0.88 -0.89
CA SER A 205 -4.37 0.51 -0.32
C SER A 205 -5.53 1.26 -0.97
N CYS A 206 -5.36 2.56 -1.22
CA CYS A 206 -6.35 3.39 -1.91
C CYS A 206 -6.57 2.96 -3.36
N THR A 207 -5.51 2.55 -4.07
CA THR A 207 -5.58 2.06 -5.46
C THR A 207 -6.28 0.71 -5.54
N SER A 208 -5.97 -0.21 -4.63
CA SER A 208 -6.62 -1.54 -4.60
C SER A 208 -8.12 -1.46 -4.34
N ARG A 209 -8.59 -0.38 -3.72
CA ARG A 209 -10.01 -0.13 -3.42
C ARG A 209 -10.68 0.86 -4.38
N CYS A 210 -9.95 1.40 -5.34
CA CYS A 210 -10.49 2.37 -6.28
C CYS A 210 -11.52 1.74 -7.20
N SER A 211 -12.71 2.35 -7.31
CA SER A 211 -13.76 1.90 -8.22
C SER A 211 -13.36 1.99 -9.70
N LEU A 212 -12.43 2.89 -10.02
CA LEU A 212 -11.92 3.06 -11.38
C LEU A 212 -10.70 2.18 -11.70
N ALA A 213 -10.16 1.46 -10.71
CA ALA A 213 -8.98 0.65 -10.95
C ALA A 213 -9.21 -0.48 -11.99
N VAL A 214 -10.45 -0.91 -12.17
CA VAL A 214 -10.82 -1.93 -13.17
C VAL A 214 -10.68 -1.44 -14.62
N VAL A 215 -10.78 -0.13 -14.84
CA VAL A 215 -10.67 0.48 -16.17
C VAL A 215 -9.28 1.01 -16.49
N PHE A 216 -8.33 0.86 -15.55
CA PHE A 216 -6.96 1.33 -15.73
C PHE A 216 -6.25 0.67 -16.92
N GLU A 217 -6.59 -0.56 -17.24
CA GLU A 217 -6.04 -1.29 -18.40
C GLU A 217 -6.54 -0.71 -19.73
N GLU A 218 -7.75 -0.14 -19.74
CA GLU A 218 -8.35 0.46 -20.92
C GLU A 218 -7.93 1.93 -21.10
N ILE A 219 -7.74 2.62 -19.99
CA ILE A 219 -7.29 4.02 -19.97
C ILE A 219 -5.92 4.06 -19.30
N PRO A 220 -4.82 4.06 -20.10
CA PRO A 220 -3.46 3.94 -19.57
C PRO A 220 -2.97 5.25 -18.91
N ASN A 221 -3.78 5.85 -18.06
CA ASN A 221 -3.46 7.04 -17.30
C ASN A 221 -3.20 6.70 -15.83
N PRO A 222 -1.94 6.69 -15.34
CA PRO A 222 -1.61 6.42 -13.94
C PRO A 222 -2.36 7.34 -12.96
N ASN A 223 -2.70 8.57 -13.35
CA ASN A 223 -3.42 9.51 -12.48
C ASN A 223 -4.89 9.14 -12.21
N ILE A 224 -5.42 8.10 -12.84
CA ILE A 224 -6.69 7.50 -12.42
C ILE A 224 -6.54 6.83 -11.06
N LEU A 225 -5.38 6.21 -10.81
CA LEU A 225 -5.10 5.47 -9.57
C LEU A 225 -4.74 6.44 -8.44
N PRO A 226 -5.40 6.39 -7.28
CA PRO A 226 -5.18 7.34 -6.19
C PRO A 226 -3.75 7.42 -5.69
N SER A 227 -3.01 6.29 -5.59
CA SER A 227 -1.62 6.29 -5.14
C SER A 227 -0.68 7.02 -6.11
N GLU A 228 -0.88 6.83 -7.41
CA GLU A 228 -0.07 7.45 -8.46
C GLU A 228 -0.42 8.93 -8.60
N LYS A 229 -1.70 9.26 -8.47
CA LYS A 229 -2.18 10.65 -8.48
C LYS A 229 -1.49 11.52 -7.43
N ILE A 230 -1.30 11.02 -6.20
CA ILE A 230 -0.57 11.75 -5.15
C ILE A 230 0.84 12.15 -5.60
N ALA A 231 1.56 11.27 -6.29
CA ALA A 231 2.90 11.58 -6.76
C ALA A 231 2.90 12.75 -7.75
N SER A 232 1.93 12.78 -8.67
CA SER A 232 1.74 13.88 -9.62
C SER A 232 1.32 15.18 -8.94
N LEU A 233 0.46 15.11 -7.93
CA LEU A 233 0.04 16.29 -7.16
C LEU A 233 1.17 16.85 -6.31
N LYS A 234 2.04 16.00 -5.76
CA LYS A 234 3.25 16.44 -5.05
C LYS A 234 4.19 17.21 -5.99
N ALA A 235 4.36 16.75 -7.25
CA ALA A 235 5.11 17.47 -8.25
C ALA A 235 4.46 18.82 -8.61
N LEU A 236 3.13 18.85 -8.77
CA LEU A 236 2.38 20.09 -9.02
C LEU A 236 2.50 21.09 -7.86
N ALA A 237 2.39 20.62 -6.62
CA ALA A 237 2.48 21.43 -5.40
C ALA A 237 3.89 21.96 -5.17
N SER A 238 4.95 21.24 -5.58
CA SER A 238 6.34 21.69 -5.48
C SER A 238 6.74 22.78 -6.49
N GLY A 239 5.80 23.24 -7.34
CA GLY A 239 6.03 24.28 -8.32
C GLY A 239 6.90 23.85 -9.51
N LYS A 240 7.14 22.55 -9.70
CA LYS A 240 7.88 22.06 -10.86
C LYS A 240 7.14 22.40 -12.15
N PRO A 241 7.85 22.89 -13.17
CA PRO A 241 7.23 23.09 -14.46
C PRO A 241 6.78 21.73 -15.03
N LEU A 242 5.49 21.63 -15.32
CA LEU A 242 4.88 20.45 -15.91
C LEU A 242 4.61 20.76 -17.40
N SER A 243 4.83 19.79 -18.28
CA SER A 243 4.45 19.93 -19.69
C SER A 243 2.92 19.93 -19.83
N GLU A 244 2.42 20.48 -20.93
CA GLU A 244 0.98 20.47 -21.23
C GLU A 244 0.40 19.06 -21.21
N HIS A 245 1.15 18.09 -21.74
CA HIS A 245 0.75 16.68 -21.71
C HIS A 245 0.63 16.15 -20.25
N GLN A 246 1.59 16.48 -19.39
CA GLN A 246 1.53 16.07 -17.96
C GLN A 246 0.32 16.71 -17.26
N MET A 247 0.04 17.97 -17.55
CA MET A 247 -1.15 18.66 -17.01
C MET A 247 -2.44 18.03 -17.52
N ALA A 248 -2.54 17.70 -18.80
CA ALA A 248 -3.69 17.02 -19.39
C ALA A 248 -3.95 15.65 -18.74
N VAL A 249 -2.88 14.87 -18.52
CA VAL A 249 -2.96 13.54 -17.86
C VAL A 249 -3.39 13.67 -16.40
N ILE A 250 -2.92 14.69 -15.67
CA ILE A 250 -3.38 14.99 -14.30
C ILE A 250 -4.84 15.41 -14.31
N GLN A 251 -5.22 16.31 -15.20
CA GLN A 251 -6.58 16.82 -15.38
C GLN A 251 -7.57 15.67 -15.66
N GLU A 252 -7.26 14.81 -16.62
CA GLU A 252 -8.07 13.63 -16.92
C GLU A 252 -8.22 12.71 -15.69
N GLY A 253 -7.14 12.37 -15.02
CA GLY A 253 -7.17 11.54 -13.82
C GLY A 253 -8.00 12.14 -12.68
N LEU A 254 -7.97 13.46 -12.51
CA LEU A 254 -8.78 14.18 -11.51
C LEU A 254 -10.27 14.12 -11.85
N TYR A 255 -10.64 14.36 -13.11
CA TYR A 255 -12.04 14.47 -13.51
C TYR A 255 -12.70 13.11 -13.77
N LEU A 256 -11.98 12.07 -14.10
CA LEU A 256 -12.51 10.70 -14.16
C LEU A 256 -12.91 10.13 -12.80
N CYS A 257 -12.39 10.66 -11.71
CA CYS A 257 -12.70 10.18 -10.37
C CYS A 257 -14.20 10.28 -10.05
N THR A 258 -14.82 9.15 -9.66
CA THR A 258 -16.25 9.04 -9.35
C THR A 258 -16.65 9.60 -7.99
N ASN A 259 -15.71 10.16 -7.24
CA ASN A 259 -15.93 10.77 -5.91
C ASN A 259 -16.54 9.80 -4.87
N CYS A 260 -16.18 8.55 -4.93
CA CYS A 260 -16.78 7.49 -4.12
C CYS A 260 -16.24 7.38 -2.68
N TYR A 261 -15.33 8.24 -2.24
CA TYR A 261 -14.70 8.29 -0.91
C TYR A 261 -13.86 7.06 -0.49
N ARG A 262 -13.88 5.97 -1.25
CA ARG A 262 -13.21 4.71 -0.84
C ARG A 262 -11.71 4.86 -0.56
N CYS A 263 -11.03 5.69 -1.35
CA CYS A 263 -9.60 5.95 -1.15
C CYS A 263 -9.30 6.65 0.17
N THR A 264 -10.17 7.57 0.60
CA THR A 264 -10.07 8.25 1.89
C THR A 264 -10.29 7.29 3.05
N THR A 265 -11.35 6.47 2.99
CA THR A 265 -11.74 5.55 4.07
C THR A 265 -10.67 4.50 4.39
N VAL A 266 -9.92 4.05 3.37
CA VAL A 266 -8.92 2.98 3.55
C VAL A 266 -7.50 3.49 3.74
N CYS A 267 -7.29 4.81 3.81
CA CYS A 267 -5.97 5.38 3.95
C CYS A 267 -5.42 5.20 5.37
N PRO A 268 -4.35 4.41 5.59
CA PRO A 268 -3.80 4.18 6.93
C PRO A 268 -3.13 5.43 7.52
N ALA A 269 -2.72 6.39 6.66
CA ALA A 269 -2.15 7.66 7.09
C ALA A 269 -3.21 8.75 7.34
N GLY A 270 -4.51 8.41 7.29
CA GLY A 270 -5.61 9.33 7.57
C GLY A 270 -5.72 10.50 6.56
N ILE A 271 -5.24 10.32 5.33
CA ILE A 271 -5.29 11.37 4.31
C ILE A 271 -6.71 11.46 3.76
N ASN A 272 -7.33 12.64 3.82
CA ASN A 272 -8.58 12.89 3.13
C ASN A 272 -8.35 13.12 1.64
N LEU A 273 -8.16 12.00 0.91
CA LEU A 273 -7.84 12.02 -0.51
C LEU A 273 -8.95 12.65 -1.35
N GLN A 274 -10.21 12.41 -0.98
CA GLN A 274 -11.34 12.94 -1.74
C GLN A 274 -11.38 14.46 -1.72
N GLU A 275 -11.18 15.07 -0.58
CA GLU A 275 -11.12 16.52 -0.44
C GLU A 275 -9.93 17.10 -1.18
N LEU A 276 -8.78 16.45 -1.06
CA LEU A 276 -7.59 16.85 -1.81
C LEU A 276 -7.83 16.86 -3.32
N TRP A 277 -8.62 15.89 -3.84
CA TRP A 277 -8.98 15.90 -5.27
C TRP A 277 -9.88 17.09 -5.63
N PHE A 278 -10.80 17.47 -4.77
CA PHE A 278 -11.65 18.64 -5.03
C PHE A 278 -10.85 19.93 -5.04
N ASP A 279 -9.99 20.13 -4.05
CA ASP A 279 -9.18 21.34 -3.93
C ASP A 279 -8.21 21.48 -5.11
N VAL A 280 -7.62 20.35 -5.54
CA VAL A 280 -6.74 20.36 -6.72
C VAL A 280 -7.51 20.61 -8.01
N ARG A 281 -8.74 20.10 -8.18
CA ARG A 281 -9.59 20.47 -9.33
C ARG A 281 -9.83 21.97 -9.38
N GLU A 282 -10.15 22.59 -8.27
CA GLU A 282 -10.32 24.04 -8.18
C GLU A 282 -9.04 24.79 -8.53
N ALA A 283 -7.90 24.34 -8.01
CA ALA A 283 -6.60 24.95 -8.31
C ALA A 283 -6.22 24.82 -9.79
N VAL A 284 -6.49 23.67 -10.40
CA VAL A 284 -6.24 23.42 -11.83
C VAL A 284 -7.17 24.25 -12.70
N LEU A 285 -8.44 24.40 -12.31
CA LEU A 285 -9.41 25.27 -12.98
C LEU A 285 -8.95 26.73 -12.95
N LYS A 286 -8.51 27.25 -11.80
CA LYS A 286 -7.98 28.61 -11.66
C LYS A 286 -6.73 28.88 -12.52
N ARG A 287 -5.98 27.82 -12.87
CA ARG A 287 -4.82 27.89 -13.77
C ARG A 287 -5.19 27.82 -15.26
N GLY A 288 -6.48 27.82 -15.60
CA GLY A 288 -6.97 27.77 -16.97
C GLY A 288 -7.11 26.37 -17.59
N TYR A 289 -7.10 25.33 -16.73
CA TYR A 289 -7.34 23.94 -17.15
C TYR A 289 -8.73 23.49 -16.68
N PRO A 290 -9.80 23.80 -17.42
CA PRO A 290 -11.18 23.43 -17.06
C PRO A 290 -11.39 21.92 -17.17
N GLU A 291 -12.56 21.46 -16.75
CA GLU A 291 -12.99 20.09 -17.01
C GLU A 291 -12.94 19.80 -18.52
N LEU A 292 -12.45 18.60 -18.86
CA LEU A 292 -12.38 18.17 -20.25
C LEU A 292 -13.78 18.11 -20.85
N LEU A 293 -13.96 18.79 -21.97
CA LEU A 293 -15.23 18.81 -22.72
C LEU A 293 -15.52 17.44 -23.38
N VAL A 294 -14.48 16.62 -23.56
CA VAL A 294 -14.64 15.26 -24.09
C VAL A 294 -15.25 14.40 -23.00
N LEU A 295 -16.51 14.10 -23.15
CA LEU A 295 -17.24 13.19 -22.29
C LEU A 295 -16.73 11.77 -22.53
N THR A 296 -15.91 11.26 -21.64
CA THR A 296 -15.68 9.82 -21.53
C THR A 296 -16.93 9.17 -20.95
N GLN A 297 -17.07 7.86 -21.10
CA GLN A 297 -18.16 7.10 -20.48
C GLN A 297 -18.30 7.35 -18.97
N PHE A 298 -17.20 7.75 -18.30
CA PHE A 298 -17.12 8.02 -16.87
C PHE A 298 -17.36 9.49 -16.51
N SER A 299 -17.02 10.43 -17.36
CA SER A 299 -17.25 11.87 -17.15
C SER A 299 -18.70 12.28 -17.42
N MET A 300 -19.42 11.47 -18.16
CA MET A 300 -20.81 11.68 -18.55
C MET A 300 -21.77 11.88 -17.37
N TYR A 301 -21.48 11.25 -16.24
CA TYR A 301 -22.30 11.33 -15.02
C TYR A 301 -22.03 12.56 -14.15
N ARG A 302 -21.12 13.43 -14.53
CA ARG A 302 -20.74 14.58 -13.69
C ARG A 302 -21.67 15.77 -13.80
N GLY A 303 -22.58 15.77 -14.74
CA GLY A 303 -23.70 16.70 -14.78
C GLY A 303 -23.39 18.19 -15.07
N LEU A 304 -22.14 18.63 -14.92
CA LEU A 304 -21.78 20.05 -15.01
C LEU A 304 -21.92 20.63 -16.41
N LEU A 305 -21.89 19.80 -17.44
CA LEU A 305 -22.02 20.21 -18.84
C LEU A 305 -23.17 19.51 -19.58
N SER A 306 -23.95 18.68 -18.89
CA SER A 306 -25.06 17.92 -19.48
C SER A 306 -26.08 18.80 -20.20
N THR A 307 -26.27 20.05 -19.75
CA THR A 307 -27.15 21.03 -20.38
C THR A 307 -26.55 21.66 -21.64
N ARG A 308 -25.24 21.57 -21.83
CA ARG A 308 -24.52 22.17 -22.98
C ARG A 308 -24.20 21.16 -24.06
N VAL A 309 -24.24 19.85 -23.75
CA VAL A 309 -23.95 18.78 -24.68
C VAL A 309 -25.25 18.23 -25.24
N PRO A 310 -25.40 18.12 -26.57
CA PRO A 310 -26.59 17.55 -27.19
C PRO A 310 -26.84 16.13 -26.65
N LYS A 311 -28.12 15.84 -26.34
CA LYS A 311 -28.50 14.51 -25.81
C LYS A 311 -28.03 13.36 -26.72
N ALA A 312 -27.99 13.57 -28.03
CA ALA A 312 -27.51 12.60 -29.00
C ALA A 312 -26.10 12.13 -28.73
N ASP A 313 -25.19 13.03 -28.29
CA ASP A 313 -23.77 12.74 -28.12
C ASP A 313 -23.49 11.85 -26.91
N TYR A 314 -24.25 12.00 -25.81
CA TYR A 314 -24.03 11.16 -24.63
C TYR A 314 -24.97 9.95 -24.55
N HIS A 315 -26.14 10.00 -25.19
CA HIS A 315 -27.05 8.85 -25.21
C HIS A 315 -26.42 7.64 -25.92
N GLN A 316 -25.71 7.88 -27.02
CA GLN A 316 -25.06 6.79 -27.77
C GLN A 316 -23.89 6.20 -26.95
N ALA A 317 -23.05 7.04 -26.35
CA ALA A 317 -21.96 6.63 -25.48
C ALA A 317 -22.45 5.90 -24.22
N GLN A 318 -23.65 6.19 -23.73
CA GLN A 318 -24.29 5.51 -22.61
C GLN A 318 -24.87 4.16 -22.99
N LYS A 319 -25.51 4.11 -24.15
CA LYS A 319 -26.21 2.91 -24.65
C LYS A 319 -25.22 1.81 -25.06
N GLN A 320 -24.11 2.18 -25.65
CA GLN A 320 -23.12 1.24 -26.21
C GLN A 320 -22.51 0.29 -25.15
N PRO A 321 -22.01 0.75 -23.98
CA PRO A 321 -21.54 -0.18 -22.94
C PRO A 321 -22.65 -1.06 -22.37
N MET A 322 -23.85 -0.51 -22.19
CA MET A 322 -24.98 -1.29 -21.69
C MET A 322 -25.39 -2.38 -22.65
N THR A 323 -25.42 -2.08 -23.95
CA THR A 323 -25.67 -3.09 -24.98
C THR A 323 -24.62 -4.20 -24.97
N GLY A 324 -23.33 -3.84 -24.80
CA GLY A 324 -22.25 -4.79 -24.67
C GLY A 324 -22.39 -5.70 -23.43
N ILE A 325 -22.74 -5.11 -22.28
CA ILE A 325 -22.99 -5.84 -21.03
C ILE A 325 -24.21 -6.76 -21.18
N GLU A 326 -25.31 -6.24 -21.72
CA GLU A 326 -26.53 -7.02 -21.97
C GLU A 326 -26.27 -8.20 -22.94
N ALA A 327 -25.50 -7.97 -24.00
CA ALA A 327 -25.12 -9.02 -24.94
C ALA A 327 -24.20 -10.07 -24.29
N ALA A 328 -23.23 -9.64 -23.49
CA ALA A 328 -22.35 -10.55 -22.76
C ALA A 328 -23.10 -11.41 -21.71
N CYS A 329 -24.20 -10.89 -21.17
CA CYS A 329 -25.05 -11.56 -20.17
C CYS A 329 -26.34 -12.15 -20.77
N SER A 330 -26.50 -12.16 -22.09
CA SER A 330 -27.74 -12.55 -22.78
C SER A 330 -28.08 -14.06 -22.72
N ALA A 331 -27.19 -14.89 -22.20
CA ALA A 331 -27.43 -16.32 -22.00
C ALA A 331 -28.43 -16.62 -20.87
N LEU A 332 -29.01 -15.59 -20.25
CA LEU A 332 -30.00 -15.75 -19.19
C LEU A 332 -31.41 -15.74 -19.76
N SER A 333 -32.19 -16.70 -19.28
CA SER A 333 -33.63 -16.84 -19.46
C SER A 333 -34.37 -15.54 -19.07
N ASN A 334 -35.58 -15.40 -19.52
CA ASN A 334 -36.51 -14.34 -19.21
C ASN A 334 -36.51 -14.02 -17.70
N PRO A 335 -36.61 -12.74 -17.29
CA PRO A 335 -36.67 -12.38 -15.85
C PRO A 335 -37.78 -13.11 -15.09
N ASP A 336 -38.82 -13.54 -15.79
CA ASP A 336 -39.98 -14.25 -15.23
C ASP A 336 -39.78 -15.75 -15.12
N ASP A 337 -38.68 -16.31 -15.68
CA ASP A 337 -38.42 -17.74 -15.59
C ASP A 337 -37.90 -18.13 -14.19
N PRO A 338 -38.34 -19.25 -13.63
CA PRO A 338 -37.85 -19.71 -12.34
C PRO A 338 -36.35 -20.03 -12.39
N ILE A 339 -35.61 -19.60 -11.36
CA ILE A 339 -34.18 -19.87 -11.22
C ILE A 339 -33.99 -21.41 -11.10
N LYS A 340 -33.27 -21.98 -12.05
CA LYS A 340 -32.97 -23.41 -12.04
C LYS A 340 -31.71 -23.68 -11.20
N ALA A 341 -31.65 -24.80 -10.50
CA ALA A 341 -30.49 -25.19 -9.69
C ALA A 341 -29.18 -25.26 -10.51
N ALA A 342 -29.28 -25.56 -11.81
CA ALA A 342 -28.13 -25.55 -12.71
C ALA A 342 -27.52 -24.17 -12.98
N GLN A 343 -28.23 -23.09 -12.65
CA GLN A 343 -27.75 -21.71 -12.78
C GLN A 343 -26.95 -21.23 -11.54
N MET A 344 -26.95 -22.06 -10.46
CA MET A 344 -26.22 -21.73 -9.23
C MET A 344 -24.74 -22.08 -9.37
N ASP A 345 -23.89 -21.07 -9.22
CA ASP A 345 -22.44 -21.19 -9.26
C ASP A 345 -21.87 -21.17 -7.84
N LYS A 346 -21.44 -22.35 -7.37
CA LYS A 346 -20.85 -22.50 -6.02
C LYS A 346 -19.48 -21.82 -5.92
N ASP A 347 -18.71 -21.78 -6.99
CA ASP A 347 -17.39 -21.17 -7.02
C ASP A 347 -17.50 -19.66 -6.96
N PHE A 348 -18.48 -19.07 -7.63
CA PHE A 348 -18.80 -17.65 -7.52
C PHE A 348 -19.13 -17.26 -6.07
N LYS A 349 -20.00 -18.01 -5.41
CA LYS A 349 -20.34 -17.75 -4.01
C LYS A 349 -19.12 -17.85 -3.10
N LYS A 350 -18.29 -18.88 -3.31
CA LYS A 350 -17.03 -19.07 -2.56
C LYS A 350 -16.06 -17.92 -2.81
N GLN A 351 -15.94 -17.45 -4.04
CA GLN A 351 -15.12 -16.32 -4.42
C GLN A 351 -15.56 -15.02 -3.73
N MET A 352 -16.87 -14.76 -3.68
CA MET A 352 -17.42 -13.61 -2.95
C MET A 352 -17.19 -13.73 -1.43
N LEU A 353 -17.30 -14.93 -0.85
CA LEU A 353 -17.03 -15.17 0.57
C LEU A 353 -15.56 -15.01 0.93
N SER A 354 -14.65 -15.28 0.01
CA SER A 354 -13.19 -15.08 0.24
C SER A 354 -12.74 -13.64 0.09
N SER A 355 -13.57 -12.75 -0.46
CA SER A 355 -13.28 -11.33 -0.55
C SER A 355 -13.45 -10.66 0.81
N ALA A 356 -12.47 -9.86 1.22
CA ALA A 356 -12.48 -9.16 2.52
C ALA A 356 -13.73 -8.29 2.75
N ASN A 357 -14.25 -7.66 1.69
CA ASN A 357 -15.44 -6.79 1.76
C ASN A 357 -16.67 -7.44 1.17
N GLY A 358 -16.48 -8.29 0.17
CA GLY A 358 -17.55 -9.01 -0.49
C GLY A 358 -18.28 -9.99 0.45
N SER A 359 -17.57 -10.61 1.39
CA SER A 359 -18.11 -11.61 2.32
C SER A 359 -19.28 -11.13 3.17
N THR A 360 -19.38 -9.83 3.41
CA THR A 360 -20.43 -9.23 4.26
C THR A 360 -21.85 -9.41 3.70
N PHE A 361 -22.02 -9.77 2.41
CA PHE A 361 -23.33 -10.09 1.86
C PHE A 361 -24.04 -11.21 2.64
N SER A 362 -23.27 -12.09 3.28
CA SER A 362 -23.78 -13.22 4.06
C SER A 362 -24.60 -12.79 5.28
N TYR A 363 -24.44 -11.58 5.77
CA TYR A 363 -25.19 -11.03 6.90
C TYR A 363 -26.55 -10.44 6.50
N CYS A 364 -26.85 -10.39 5.19
CA CYS A 364 -28.08 -9.79 4.69
C CYS A 364 -29.31 -10.66 4.96
N PHE A 365 -30.29 -10.11 5.67
CA PHE A 365 -31.61 -10.74 5.85
C PHE A 365 -32.74 -10.05 5.07
N THR A 366 -32.39 -9.32 4.04
CA THR A 366 -33.34 -8.80 3.03
C THR A 366 -34.36 -7.78 3.58
N CYS A 367 -33.92 -6.87 4.45
CA CYS A 367 -34.76 -5.84 5.06
C CYS A 367 -35.14 -4.67 4.12
N ILE A 368 -34.64 -4.63 2.89
CA ILE A 368 -34.91 -3.64 1.84
C ILE A 368 -34.37 -2.22 2.13
N THR A 369 -33.83 -1.94 3.30
CA THR A 369 -33.36 -0.59 3.69
C THR A 369 -32.33 0.01 2.71
N CYS A 370 -31.40 -0.81 2.22
CA CYS A 370 -30.42 -0.36 1.22
C CYS A 370 -31.05 0.09 -0.11
N THR A 371 -32.19 -0.48 -0.49
CA THR A 371 -32.95 -0.09 -1.67
C THR A 371 -33.70 1.22 -1.43
N SER A 372 -34.34 1.36 -0.28
CA SER A 372 -35.06 2.58 0.09
C SER A 372 -34.12 3.78 0.28
N ALA A 373 -32.90 3.55 0.74
CA ALA A 373 -31.89 4.61 0.92
C ALA A 373 -31.21 5.02 -0.40
N CYS A 374 -31.30 4.22 -1.46
CA CYS A 374 -30.53 4.40 -2.69
C CYS A 374 -31.05 5.58 -3.54
N PRO A 375 -30.23 6.64 -3.81
CA PRO A 375 -30.64 7.76 -4.64
C PRO A 375 -30.91 7.36 -6.10
N VAL A 376 -30.19 6.36 -6.61
CA VAL A 376 -30.41 5.84 -7.97
C VAL A 376 -31.78 5.19 -8.07
N VAL A 377 -32.19 4.39 -7.09
CA VAL A 377 -33.54 3.79 -7.06
C VAL A 377 -34.62 4.85 -7.00
N ARG A 378 -34.41 5.89 -6.19
CA ARG A 378 -35.38 6.99 -6.03
C ARG A 378 -35.53 7.88 -7.28
N SER A 379 -34.59 7.85 -8.20
CA SER A 379 -34.64 8.66 -9.44
C SER A 379 -35.53 8.05 -10.53
N TYR A 380 -36.06 6.85 -10.33
CA TYR A 380 -36.93 6.17 -11.28
C TYR A 380 -38.34 5.95 -10.68
N GLU A 381 -39.39 6.17 -11.48
CA GLU A 381 -40.75 5.83 -11.10
C GLU A 381 -40.96 4.32 -10.96
N ASN A 382 -40.43 3.55 -11.89
CA ASN A 382 -40.44 2.08 -11.88
C ASN A 382 -39.02 1.51 -11.79
N PRO A 383 -38.41 1.47 -10.59
CA PRO A 383 -37.00 1.06 -10.44
C PRO A 383 -36.71 -0.38 -10.90
N SER A 384 -37.65 -1.28 -10.70
CA SER A 384 -37.48 -2.69 -11.09
C SER A 384 -37.39 -2.86 -12.62
N GLU A 385 -38.17 -2.10 -13.36
CA GLU A 385 -38.15 -2.12 -14.82
C GLU A 385 -36.90 -1.39 -15.37
N ALA A 386 -36.59 -0.22 -14.81
CA ALA A 386 -35.48 0.60 -15.27
C ALA A 386 -34.11 0.01 -14.92
N LEU A 387 -33.99 -0.60 -13.75
CA LEU A 387 -32.70 -1.07 -13.19
C LEU A 387 -32.52 -2.61 -13.26
N GLY A 388 -33.58 -3.34 -13.54
CA GLY A 388 -33.63 -4.81 -13.51
C GLY A 388 -33.74 -5.35 -12.07
N MET A 389 -32.69 -5.20 -11.27
CA MET A 389 -32.69 -5.59 -9.85
C MET A 389 -32.34 -4.38 -8.98
N THR A 390 -32.94 -4.32 -7.81
CA THR A 390 -32.62 -3.32 -6.79
C THR A 390 -31.45 -3.79 -5.90
N PRO A 391 -30.81 -2.91 -5.11
CA PRO A 391 -29.65 -3.28 -4.28
C PRO A 391 -29.83 -4.55 -3.44
N HIS A 392 -30.94 -4.68 -2.69
CA HIS A 392 -31.19 -5.86 -1.86
C HIS A 392 -31.34 -7.14 -2.68
N GLN A 393 -31.93 -7.04 -3.89
CA GLN A 393 -32.10 -8.18 -4.80
C GLN A 393 -30.75 -8.65 -5.35
N ILE A 394 -29.83 -7.72 -5.68
CA ILE A 394 -28.47 -8.06 -6.09
C ILE A 394 -27.73 -8.78 -4.97
N ILE A 395 -27.81 -8.29 -3.74
CA ILE A 395 -27.21 -8.97 -2.57
C ILE A 395 -27.81 -10.37 -2.42
N ARG A 396 -29.12 -10.52 -2.65
CA ARG A 396 -29.79 -11.84 -2.59
C ARG A 396 -29.34 -12.76 -3.72
N ALA A 397 -29.15 -12.25 -4.93
CA ALA A 397 -28.63 -13.04 -6.06
C ALA A 397 -27.23 -13.59 -5.77
N ILE A 398 -26.36 -12.81 -5.12
CA ILE A 398 -25.05 -13.27 -4.66
C ILE A 398 -25.21 -14.41 -3.63
N ALA A 399 -26.10 -14.25 -2.66
CA ALA A 399 -26.35 -15.25 -1.63
C ALA A 399 -26.87 -16.58 -2.21
N LEU A 400 -27.65 -16.51 -3.28
CA LEU A 400 -28.14 -17.66 -4.02
C LEU A 400 -27.10 -18.26 -5.00
N GLY A 401 -25.99 -17.56 -5.25
CA GLY A 401 -24.95 -18.02 -6.16
C GLY A 401 -25.34 -17.92 -7.64
N VAL A 402 -26.16 -16.90 -8.02
CA VAL A 402 -26.61 -16.69 -9.40
C VAL A 402 -25.96 -15.40 -9.97
N PRO A 403 -24.68 -15.51 -10.40
CA PRO A 403 -23.89 -14.33 -10.82
C PRO A 403 -24.50 -13.61 -12.00
N ASP A 404 -25.05 -14.34 -12.95
CA ASP A 404 -25.50 -13.79 -14.21
C ASP A 404 -26.68 -12.82 -14.01
N LEU A 405 -27.60 -13.11 -13.11
CA LEU A 405 -28.67 -12.20 -12.75
C LEU A 405 -28.16 -10.90 -12.17
N ALA A 406 -27.16 -10.99 -11.28
CA ALA A 406 -26.56 -9.82 -10.67
C ALA A 406 -25.75 -8.99 -11.69
N PHE A 407 -24.97 -9.63 -12.56
CA PHE A 407 -24.14 -8.96 -13.58
C PHE A 407 -24.97 -8.23 -14.64
N ARG A 408 -26.12 -8.81 -15.02
CA ARG A 408 -27.05 -8.20 -15.99
C ARG A 408 -27.79 -7.00 -15.45
N SER A 409 -27.93 -6.87 -14.15
CA SER A 409 -28.69 -5.77 -13.56
C SER A 409 -28.06 -4.40 -13.85
N ARG A 410 -28.83 -3.49 -14.45
CA ARG A 410 -28.37 -2.11 -14.67
C ARG A 410 -28.03 -1.41 -13.36
N MET A 411 -28.72 -1.74 -12.27
CA MET A 411 -28.40 -1.20 -10.94
C MET A 411 -26.95 -1.42 -10.54
N LEU A 412 -26.38 -2.59 -10.84
CA LEU A 412 -24.99 -2.88 -10.55
C LEU A 412 -24.06 -1.84 -11.20
N TRP A 413 -24.34 -1.47 -12.45
CA TRP A 413 -23.51 -0.56 -13.26
C TRP A 413 -23.82 0.90 -13.00
N TYR A 414 -25.05 1.24 -12.61
CA TYR A 414 -25.49 2.59 -12.30
C TYR A 414 -25.22 3.02 -10.85
N CYS A 415 -24.77 2.12 -10.00
CA CYS A 415 -24.44 2.45 -8.61
C CYS A 415 -23.39 3.56 -8.55
N LEU A 416 -23.73 4.66 -7.90
CA LEU A 416 -22.88 5.86 -7.76
C LEU A 416 -21.73 5.69 -6.75
N GLY A 417 -21.73 4.62 -5.96
CA GLY A 417 -20.77 4.46 -4.88
C GLY A 417 -20.91 5.48 -3.76
N CYS A 418 -22.13 5.96 -3.51
CA CYS A 418 -22.40 7.03 -2.53
C CYS A 418 -22.47 6.56 -1.06
N TYR A 419 -22.36 5.27 -0.80
CA TYR A 419 -22.39 4.62 0.52
C TYR A 419 -23.69 4.73 1.33
N GLN A 420 -24.70 5.48 0.91
CA GLN A 420 -25.96 5.64 1.66
C GLN A 420 -26.65 4.31 2.00
N CYS A 421 -26.59 3.34 1.09
CA CYS A 421 -27.13 2.01 1.33
C CYS A 421 -26.33 1.23 2.39
N GLN A 422 -25.03 1.45 2.48
CA GLN A 422 -24.14 0.85 3.46
C GLN A 422 -24.33 1.46 4.84
N ASP A 423 -24.39 2.80 4.93
CA ASP A 423 -24.65 3.52 6.17
C ASP A 423 -26.03 3.20 6.76
N ALA A 424 -27.03 3.00 5.88
CA ALA A 424 -28.38 2.65 6.29
C ALA A 424 -28.57 1.16 6.65
N CYS A 425 -27.56 0.30 6.43
CA CYS A 425 -27.73 -1.14 6.64
C CYS A 425 -27.69 -1.52 8.12
N PRO A 426 -28.77 -2.08 8.70
CA PRO A 426 -28.81 -2.44 10.11
C PRO A 426 -27.92 -3.64 10.48
N GLN A 427 -27.49 -4.42 9.46
CA GLN A 427 -26.60 -5.57 9.61
C GLN A 427 -25.15 -5.27 9.24
N ALA A 428 -24.81 -4.00 9.06
CA ALA A 428 -23.47 -3.56 8.65
C ALA A 428 -22.94 -4.26 7.38
N VAL A 429 -23.84 -4.65 6.47
CA VAL A 429 -23.43 -5.18 5.15
C VAL A 429 -22.77 -4.05 4.38
N LEU A 430 -21.57 -4.27 3.90
CA LEU A 430 -20.81 -3.32 3.10
C LEU A 430 -21.35 -3.28 1.66
N VAL A 431 -22.60 -2.86 1.49
CA VAL A 431 -23.37 -2.98 0.24
C VAL A 431 -22.64 -2.38 -0.95
N THR A 432 -22.08 -1.19 -0.81
CA THR A 432 -21.34 -0.51 -1.88
C THR A 432 -20.06 -1.26 -2.24
N ASP A 433 -19.37 -1.82 -1.26
CA ASP A 433 -18.16 -2.60 -1.45
C ASP A 433 -18.47 -3.95 -2.12
N VAL A 434 -19.55 -4.60 -1.70
CA VAL A 434 -20.06 -5.82 -2.34
C VAL A 434 -20.39 -5.57 -3.82
N MET A 435 -21.08 -4.46 -4.13
CA MET A 435 -21.37 -4.06 -5.51
C MET A 435 -20.11 -3.85 -6.34
N THR A 436 -19.07 -3.28 -5.74
CA THR A 436 -17.81 -3.03 -6.45
C THR A 436 -17.04 -4.32 -6.69
N GLU A 437 -16.96 -5.21 -5.71
CA GLU A 437 -16.37 -6.54 -5.92
C GLU A 437 -17.12 -7.30 -7.02
N LEU A 438 -18.45 -7.23 -7.02
CA LEU A 438 -19.26 -7.85 -8.03
C LEU A 438 -18.97 -7.30 -9.45
N ARG A 439 -18.80 -5.98 -9.59
CA ARG A 439 -18.36 -5.38 -10.86
C ARG A 439 -16.99 -5.88 -11.30
N ASN A 440 -16.04 -5.95 -10.38
CA ASN A 440 -14.69 -6.43 -10.67
C ASN A 440 -14.73 -7.88 -11.19
N LEU A 441 -15.54 -8.72 -10.56
CA LEU A 441 -15.72 -10.11 -10.99
C LEU A 441 -16.43 -10.21 -12.34
N ALA A 442 -17.44 -9.38 -12.59
CA ALA A 442 -18.13 -9.35 -13.87
C ALA A 442 -17.19 -9.00 -15.01
N VAL A 443 -16.39 -7.93 -14.84
CA VAL A 443 -15.39 -7.50 -15.83
C VAL A 443 -14.35 -8.59 -16.06
N ALA A 444 -13.82 -9.20 -14.99
CA ALA A 444 -12.83 -10.27 -15.12
C ALA A 444 -13.39 -11.48 -15.88
N ARG A 445 -14.64 -11.88 -15.62
CA ARG A 445 -15.30 -13.00 -16.33
C ARG A 445 -15.55 -12.65 -17.81
N MET A 446 -16.00 -11.43 -18.11
CA MET A 446 -16.20 -10.98 -19.49
C MET A 446 -14.90 -10.97 -20.30
N LYS A 447 -13.80 -10.51 -19.69
CA LYS A 447 -12.46 -10.53 -20.31
C LYS A 447 -11.98 -11.96 -20.58
N ASN A 448 -12.10 -12.86 -19.62
CA ASN A 448 -11.65 -14.26 -19.77
C ASN A 448 -12.45 -15.05 -20.80
N GLN A 449 -13.69 -14.64 -21.08
CA GLN A 449 -14.55 -15.28 -22.07
C GLN A 449 -14.39 -14.71 -23.48
N ASN A 450 -13.42 -13.80 -23.71
CA ASN A 450 -13.25 -13.03 -24.96
C ASN A 450 -14.55 -12.36 -25.47
N ARG A 451 -15.52 -12.16 -24.59
CA ARG A 451 -16.82 -11.53 -24.91
C ARG A 451 -16.74 -10.01 -24.87
N TRP A 452 -15.63 -9.47 -24.36
CA TRP A 452 -15.33 -8.05 -24.39
C TRP A 452 -14.45 -7.71 -25.59
N THR A 453 -14.86 -8.08 -26.78
CA THR A 453 -14.29 -7.53 -28.02
C THR A 453 -15.02 -6.23 -28.30
N GLY A 454 -14.62 -5.15 -27.66
CA GLY A 454 -14.90 -3.82 -28.17
C GLY A 454 -14.10 -3.65 -29.43
N GLU A 455 -14.63 -4.05 -30.56
CA GLU A 455 -14.12 -3.63 -31.87
C GLU A 455 -14.12 -2.10 -31.85
N ARG A 456 -12.92 -1.55 -31.91
CA ARG A 456 -12.73 -0.13 -32.21
C ARG A 456 -13.11 0.04 -33.67
N SER A 457 -14.33 0.46 -33.94
CA SER A 457 -14.72 1.06 -35.21
C SER A 457 -14.44 2.54 -35.18
#